data_e269a812092aed6a190c50a89316ea4a
#
_entry.id   e269a812092aed6a190c50a89316ea4a
#
_cell.length_a   1.000
_cell.length_b   1.000
_cell.length_c   1.000
_cell.angle_alpha   90.00
_cell.angle_beta   90.00
_cell.angle_gamma   90.00
#
_symmetry.space_group_name_H-M   'P 1'
#
loop_
_entity.id
_entity.type
_entity.pdbx_description
1 polymer ?
#
loop_
_entity_poly.entity_id
_entity_poly.type
_entity_poly.pdbx_seq_one_letter_code
_entity_poly.pdbx_strand_id
1 'polypeptide(L)'
;MDFKDLIKQRRSIRTFTSEPVTPEEERALLRAALMAPSSKGKHSYFFKVVRDREQLAALSQCRDAGTQLLADAAMAIVVMADPSITDIWVEDCASATSYILLQAEDLGLGACWVQVHSRGKEDGRSAQEIVKDVLSIPADYQVLSMVAIGHKAVPRNPQNEDKLLWDHVL
;
A
#
# COMPACT_ATOMS: atom_id res chain seq x y z
N MET A 1 -14.55 13.48 -5.03
CA MET A 1 -13.60 14.49 -5.60
C MET A 1 -13.52 14.30 -7.11
N ASP A 2 -13.31 15.37 -7.94
CA ASP A 2 -13.01 15.17 -9.36
C ASP A 2 -11.66 14.43 -9.51
N PHE A 3 -11.54 13.56 -10.51
CA PHE A 3 -10.35 12.73 -10.71
C PHE A 3 -9.06 13.57 -10.90
N LYS A 4 -9.14 14.70 -11.62
CA LYS A 4 -8.01 15.63 -11.79
C LYS A 4 -7.50 16.16 -10.45
N ASP A 5 -8.42 16.54 -9.58
CA ASP A 5 -8.08 17.05 -8.27
C ASP A 5 -7.55 15.94 -7.37
N LEU A 6 -8.13 14.75 -7.46
CA LEU A 6 -7.70 13.57 -6.71
C LEU A 6 -6.24 13.21 -6.97
N ILE A 7 -5.83 13.09 -8.24
CA ILE A 7 -4.43 12.77 -8.60
C ILE A 7 -3.45 13.88 -8.20
N LYS A 8 -3.89 15.15 -8.21
CA LYS A 8 -3.11 16.30 -7.77
C LYS A 8 -2.94 16.35 -6.25
N GLN A 9 -4.02 16.08 -5.51
CA GLN A 9 -4.04 16.12 -4.04
C GLN A 9 -3.31 14.93 -3.40
N ARG A 10 -3.39 13.76 -4.03
CA ARG A 10 -2.80 12.54 -3.47
C ARG A 10 -1.29 12.69 -3.21
N ARG A 11 -0.90 12.51 -1.97
CA ARG A 11 0.50 12.50 -1.52
C ARG A 11 0.78 11.28 -0.64
N SER A 12 2.05 10.87 -0.58
CA SER A 12 2.48 9.87 0.42
C SER A 12 2.49 10.48 1.81
N ILE A 13 1.58 10.05 2.66
CA ILE A 13 1.45 10.49 4.06
C ILE A 13 2.12 9.44 4.95
N ARG A 14 2.99 9.88 5.86
CA ARG A 14 3.80 8.99 6.71
C ARG A 14 3.62 9.26 8.20
N THR A 15 2.75 10.22 8.56
CA THR A 15 2.41 10.55 9.94
C THR A 15 0.89 10.54 10.08
N PHE A 16 0.42 9.83 11.08
CA PHE A 16 -0.99 9.57 11.28
C PHE A 16 -1.43 10.03 12.66
N THR A 17 -2.72 10.34 12.82
CA THR A 17 -3.33 10.53 14.13
C THR A 17 -3.68 9.17 14.75
N SER A 18 -4.10 9.17 16.01
CA SER A 18 -4.57 7.96 16.69
C SER A 18 -6.03 7.58 16.33
N GLU A 19 -6.68 8.37 15.49
CA GLU A 19 -8.06 8.11 15.05
C GLU A 19 -8.11 6.82 14.22
N PRO A 20 -9.03 5.89 14.54
CA PRO A 20 -9.15 4.64 13.82
C PRO A 20 -9.78 4.85 12.43
N VAL A 21 -9.40 4.03 11.48
CA VAL A 21 -10.11 3.88 10.19
C VAL A 21 -11.40 3.10 10.46
N THR A 22 -12.52 3.63 9.98
CA THR A 22 -13.83 3.01 10.17
C THR A 22 -14.02 1.77 9.28
N PRO A 23 -14.94 0.85 9.64
CA PRO A 23 -15.25 -0.30 8.79
C PRO A 23 -15.74 0.10 7.38
N GLU A 24 -16.45 1.20 7.26
CA GLU A 24 -16.96 1.74 5.99
C GLU A 24 -15.81 2.23 5.10
N GLU A 25 -14.86 2.96 5.66
CA GLU A 25 -13.65 3.42 4.96
C GLU A 25 -12.80 2.24 4.51
N GLU A 26 -12.57 1.26 5.40
CA GLU A 26 -11.85 0.05 5.05
C GLU A 26 -12.52 -0.72 3.91
N ARG A 27 -13.85 -0.89 3.99
CA ARG A 27 -14.61 -1.54 2.92
C ARG A 27 -14.48 -0.80 1.58
N ALA A 28 -14.48 0.54 1.60
CA ALA A 28 -14.27 1.35 0.40
C ALA A 28 -12.87 1.15 -0.20
N LEU A 29 -11.82 1.12 0.65
CA LEU A 29 -10.45 0.84 0.23
C LEU A 29 -10.30 -0.54 -0.42
N LEU A 30 -10.86 -1.57 0.20
CA LEU A 30 -10.81 -2.94 -0.33
C LEU A 30 -11.64 -3.06 -1.62
N ARG A 31 -12.80 -2.38 -1.69
CA ARG A 31 -13.60 -2.32 -2.91
C ARG A 31 -12.81 -1.73 -4.06
N ALA A 32 -12.10 -0.62 -3.85
CA ALA A 32 -11.26 -0.01 -4.88
C ALA A 32 -10.15 -0.96 -5.34
N ALA A 33 -9.47 -1.63 -4.40
CA ALA A 33 -8.45 -2.62 -4.70
C ALA A 33 -8.98 -3.77 -5.57
N LEU A 34 -10.15 -4.31 -5.24
CA LEU A 34 -10.80 -5.41 -5.95
C LEU A 34 -11.32 -5.01 -7.35
N MET A 35 -11.52 -3.70 -7.59
CA MET A 35 -11.92 -3.16 -8.90
C MET A 35 -10.73 -2.78 -9.79
N ALA A 36 -9.50 -2.93 -9.31
CA ALA A 36 -8.32 -2.63 -10.11
C ALA A 36 -8.24 -3.58 -11.32
N PRO A 37 -7.76 -3.10 -12.47
CA PRO A 37 -7.54 -3.96 -13.62
C PRO A 37 -6.45 -5.00 -13.34
N SER A 38 -6.56 -6.14 -14.01
CA SER A 38 -5.57 -7.20 -13.93
C SER A 38 -5.33 -7.85 -15.30
N SER A 39 -4.17 -8.49 -15.45
CA SER A 39 -3.79 -9.19 -16.68
C SER A 39 -4.85 -10.22 -17.07
N LYS A 40 -5.46 -10.04 -18.27
CA LYS A 40 -6.52 -10.91 -18.81
C LYS A 40 -7.70 -11.14 -17.84
N GLY A 41 -7.93 -10.21 -16.91
CA GLY A 41 -8.96 -10.34 -15.87
C GLY A 41 -8.74 -11.50 -14.89
N LYS A 42 -7.49 -11.91 -14.68
CA LYS A 42 -7.17 -13.09 -13.84
C LYS A 42 -7.22 -12.80 -12.34
N HIS A 43 -7.15 -11.54 -11.93
CA HIS A 43 -7.22 -11.10 -10.52
C HIS A 43 -6.30 -11.92 -9.60
N SER A 44 -5.00 -11.94 -9.92
CA SER A 44 -3.98 -12.70 -9.18
C SER A 44 -3.70 -12.15 -7.78
N TYR A 45 -4.18 -10.95 -7.48
CA TYR A 45 -3.96 -10.25 -6.22
C TYR A 45 -4.88 -10.72 -5.10
N PHE A 46 -4.32 -10.73 -3.89
CA PHE A 46 -5.00 -10.99 -2.63
C PHE A 46 -4.63 -9.88 -1.64
N PHE A 47 -5.50 -9.66 -0.65
CA PHE A 47 -5.31 -8.60 0.34
C PHE A 47 -5.43 -9.15 1.74
N LYS A 48 -4.54 -8.72 2.64
CA LYS A 48 -4.64 -8.98 4.07
C LYS A 48 -4.66 -7.67 4.83
N VAL A 49 -5.71 -7.45 5.61
CA VAL A 49 -5.86 -6.27 6.47
C VAL A 49 -5.19 -6.55 7.81
N VAL A 50 -4.36 -5.62 8.26
CA VAL A 50 -3.66 -5.68 9.54
C VAL A 50 -4.05 -4.45 10.36
N ARG A 51 -4.65 -4.67 11.55
CA ARG A 51 -5.02 -3.64 12.52
C ARG A 51 -4.37 -3.85 13.88
N ASP A 52 -3.88 -5.07 14.10
CA ASP A 52 -3.21 -5.42 15.33
C ASP A 52 -1.93 -4.62 15.51
N ARG A 53 -1.80 -3.96 16.67
CA ARG A 53 -0.69 -3.04 16.96
C ARG A 53 0.66 -3.75 17.04
N GLU A 54 0.69 -4.97 17.55
CA GLU A 54 1.92 -5.76 17.67
C GLU A 54 2.39 -6.20 16.29
N GLN A 55 1.47 -6.63 15.43
CA GLN A 55 1.79 -6.95 14.03
C GLN A 55 2.26 -5.72 13.25
N LEU A 56 1.59 -4.57 13.38
CA LEU A 56 2.03 -3.32 12.72
C LEU A 56 3.43 -2.91 13.19
N ALA A 57 3.72 -3.02 14.49
CA ALA A 57 5.04 -2.76 15.05
C ALA A 57 6.09 -3.75 14.50
N ALA A 58 5.77 -5.05 14.42
CA ALA A 58 6.67 -6.05 13.84
C ALA A 58 6.92 -5.80 12.35
N LEU A 59 5.88 -5.47 11.57
CA LEU A 59 6.00 -5.13 10.15
C LEU A 59 6.85 -3.87 9.91
N SER A 60 6.83 -2.91 10.85
CA SER A 60 7.66 -1.70 10.76
C SER A 60 9.18 -2.02 10.78
N GLN A 61 9.55 -3.22 11.20
CA GLN A 61 10.93 -3.70 11.29
C GLN A 61 11.34 -4.61 10.11
N CYS A 62 10.47 -4.78 9.09
CA CYS A 62 10.78 -5.69 7.98
C CYS A 62 11.90 -5.19 7.05
N ARG A 63 12.29 -3.91 7.18
CA ARG A 63 13.44 -3.29 6.50
C ARG A 63 14.17 -2.37 7.48
N ASP A 64 15.42 -2.05 7.18
CA ASP A 64 16.21 -1.13 8.01
C ASP A 64 15.72 0.33 7.92
N ALA A 65 15.09 0.72 6.81
CA ALA A 65 14.54 2.06 6.64
C ALA A 65 13.26 2.07 5.76
N GLY A 66 12.44 3.10 5.99
CA GLY A 66 11.27 3.40 5.16
C GLY A 66 10.01 2.58 5.48
N THR A 67 10.00 1.84 6.59
CA THR A 67 8.86 1.03 7.07
C THR A 67 8.33 1.48 8.43
N GLN A 68 9.06 2.36 9.14
CA GLN A 68 8.76 2.80 10.51
C GLN A 68 7.35 3.42 10.64
N LEU A 69 6.85 4.03 9.56
CA LEU A 69 5.49 4.60 9.51
C LEU A 69 4.37 3.58 9.79
N LEU A 70 4.64 2.27 9.62
CA LEU A 70 3.67 1.21 9.89
C LEU A 70 3.33 1.10 11.38
N ALA A 71 4.31 1.39 12.26
CA ALA A 71 4.08 1.35 13.70
C ALA A 71 3.04 2.37 14.18
N ASP A 72 2.91 3.50 13.48
CA ASP A 72 1.97 4.59 13.82
C ASP A 72 0.71 4.59 12.95
N ALA A 73 0.64 3.75 11.93
CA ALA A 73 -0.54 3.65 11.07
C ALA A 73 -1.75 3.07 11.83
N ALA A 74 -2.96 3.52 11.50
CA ALA A 74 -4.18 2.95 12.06
C ALA A 74 -4.40 1.51 11.56
N MET A 75 -3.99 1.23 10.31
CA MET A 75 -4.03 -0.09 9.70
C MET A 75 -3.04 -0.19 8.54
N ALA A 76 -2.81 -1.41 8.07
CA ALA A 76 -2.14 -1.65 6.80
C ALA A 76 -2.93 -2.63 5.94
N ILE A 77 -2.88 -2.45 4.63
CA ILE A 77 -3.34 -3.44 3.65
C ILE A 77 -2.10 -4.03 2.99
N VAL A 78 -1.88 -5.33 3.19
CA VAL A 78 -0.83 -6.10 2.51
C VAL A 78 -1.36 -6.53 1.16
N VAL A 79 -0.64 -6.19 0.10
CA VAL A 79 -0.98 -6.56 -1.28
C VAL A 79 -0.05 -7.67 -1.73
N MET A 80 -0.62 -8.82 -2.02
CA MET A 80 0.10 -10.05 -2.37
C MET A 80 -0.59 -10.76 -3.53
N ALA A 81 0.08 -11.72 -4.13
CA ALA A 81 -0.45 -12.50 -5.23
C ALA A 81 -0.11 -13.98 -5.13
N ASP A 82 -0.91 -14.79 -5.80
CA ASP A 82 -0.55 -16.14 -6.21
C ASP A 82 0.13 -16.08 -7.60
N PRO A 83 1.45 -16.24 -7.68
CA PRO A 83 2.18 -16.15 -8.94
C PRO A 83 1.90 -17.32 -9.91
N SER A 84 1.23 -18.37 -9.45
CA SER A 84 0.81 -19.47 -10.33
C SER A 84 -0.33 -19.07 -11.27
N ILE A 85 -1.09 -18.03 -10.91
CA ILE A 85 -2.21 -17.52 -11.72
C ILE A 85 -1.69 -16.74 -12.93
N THR A 86 -0.64 -15.94 -12.77
CA THR A 86 0.00 -15.17 -13.85
C THR A 86 1.41 -14.75 -13.48
N ASP A 87 2.28 -14.65 -14.46
CA ASP A 87 3.63 -14.09 -14.37
C ASP A 87 3.64 -12.54 -14.25
N ILE A 88 2.51 -11.89 -14.58
CA ILE A 88 2.33 -10.42 -14.51
C ILE A 88 1.72 -9.99 -13.16
N TRP A 89 1.95 -10.75 -12.10
CA TRP A 89 1.39 -10.49 -10.77
C TRP A 89 1.90 -9.18 -10.14
N VAL A 90 3.10 -8.74 -10.48
CA VAL A 90 3.68 -7.48 -9.95
C VAL A 90 2.87 -6.29 -10.43
N GLU A 91 2.56 -6.23 -11.73
CA GLU A 91 1.77 -5.18 -12.36
C GLU A 91 0.32 -5.19 -11.85
N ASP A 92 -0.27 -6.38 -11.71
CA ASP A 92 -1.61 -6.54 -11.14
C ASP A 92 -1.67 -5.97 -9.71
N CYS A 93 -0.73 -6.38 -8.84
CA CYS A 93 -0.63 -5.88 -7.48
C CYS A 93 -0.31 -4.37 -7.41
N ALA A 94 0.53 -3.85 -8.31
CA ALA A 94 0.86 -2.43 -8.37
C ALA A 94 -0.37 -1.59 -8.76
N SER A 95 -1.17 -2.08 -9.71
CA SER A 95 -2.43 -1.48 -10.09
C SER A 95 -3.38 -1.40 -8.89
N ALA A 96 -3.61 -2.51 -8.19
CA ALA A 96 -4.46 -2.55 -7.00
C ALA A 96 -3.95 -1.63 -5.88
N THR A 97 -2.63 -1.59 -5.65
CA THR A 97 -2.02 -0.68 -4.67
C THR A 97 -2.31 0.79 -5.03
N SER A 98 -2.22 1.16 -6.30
CA SER A 98 -2.51 2.52 -6.77
C SER A 98 -3.98 2.90 -6.54
N TYR A 99 -4.91 1.97 -6.75
CA TYR A 99 -6.33 2.19 -6.48
C TYR A 99 -6.59 2.40 -4.97
N ILE A 100 -5.93 1.66 -4.09
CA ILE A 100 -6.01 1.88 -2.63
C ILE A 100 -5.54 3.30 -2.29
N LEU A 101 -4.42 3.75 -2.85
CA LEU A 101 -3.86 5.08 -2.58
C LEU A 101 -4.79 6.21 -3.03
N LEU A 102 -5.44 6.07 -4.20
CA LEU A 102 -6.39 7.04 -4.71
C LEU A 102 -7.68 7.06 -3.86
N GLN A 103 -8.20 5.88 -3.50
CA GLN A 103 -9.38 5.79 -2.66
C GLN A 103 -9.13 6.36 -1.26
N ALA A 104 -7.95 6.15 -0.69
CA ALA A 104 -7.59 6.74 0.60
C ALA A 104 -7.63 8.27 0.54
N GLU A 105 -7.09 8.88 -0.52
CA GLU A 105 -7.15 10.33 -0.71
C GLU A 105 -8.58 10.83 -0.87
N ASP A 106 -9.42 10.12 -1.65
CA ASP A 106 -10.83 10.49 -1.86
C ASP A 106 -11.66 10.44 -0.56
N LEU A 107 -11.30 9.55 0.36
CA LEU A 107 -11.87 9.45 1.71
C LEU A 107 -11.28 10.49 2.69
N GLY A 108 -10.29 11.29 2.29
CA GLY A 108 -9.58 12.21 3.17
C GLY A 108 -8.51 11.55 4.06
N LEU A 109 -8.32 10.24 3.92
CA LEU A 109 -7.30 9.48 4.64
C LEU A 109 -5.90 9.75 4.10
N GLY A 110 -4.90 9.51 4.95
CA GLY A 110 -3.50 9.44 4.57
C GLY A 110 -3.11 8.02 4.23
N ALA A 111 -2.31 7.85 3.16
CA ALA A 111 -1.77 6.55 2.80
C ALA A 111 -0.35 6.66 2.27
N CYS A 112 0.43 5.59 2.45
CA CYS A 112 1.78 5.47 1.89
C CYS A 112 2.07 4.05 1.44
N TRP A 113 2.58 3.92 0.22
CA TRP A 113 3.13 2.67 -0.31
C TRP A 113 4.42 2.31 0.42
N VAL A 114 4.49 1.12 0.97
CA VAL A 114 5.67 0.49 1.56
C VAL A 114 6.06 -0.71 0.70
N GLN A 115 7.14 -0.57 -0.07
CA GLN A 115 7.62 -1.63 -0.94
C GLN A 115 8.19 -2.80 -0.13
N VAL A 116 7.78 -4.04 -0.48
CA VAL A 116 8.22 -5.29 0.11
C VAL A 116 9.02 -6.13 -0.89
N HIS A 117 8.45 -6.37 -2.09
CA HIS A 117 9.11 -7.14 -3.14
C HIS A 117 10.47 -6.55 -3.50
N SER A 118 11.48 -7.42 -3.62
CA SER A 118 12.87 -7.02 -3.92
C SER A 118 13.46 -6.03 -2.90
N ARG A 119 13.02 -6.08 -1.65
CA ARG A 119 13.57 -5.33 -0.50
C ARG A 119 13.91 -6.29 0.62
N GLY A 120 14.80 -5.85 1.52
CA GLY A 120 15.23 -6.62 2.67
C GLY A 120 16.03 -5.78 3.65
N LYS A 121 16.70 -6.47 4.53
CA LYS A 121 17.62 -5.92 5.54
C LYS A 121 19.07 -6.10 5.11
N GLU A 122 19.97 -5.32 5.69
CA GLU A 122 21.41 -5.42 5.45
C GLU A 122 21.97 -6.78 5.90
N ASP A 123 21.31 -7.46 6.85
CA ASP A 123 21.67 -8.81 7.31
C ASP A 123 21.30 -9.93 6.31
N GLY A 124 20.74 -9.56 5.15
CA GLY A 124 20.39 -10.46 4.05
C GLY A 124 18.98 -11.05 4.13
N ARG A 125 18.21 -10.79 5.20
CA ARG A 125 16.83 -11.26 5.29
C ARG A 125 15.91 -10.49 4.33
N SER A 126 15.10 -11.22 3.57
CA SER A 126 14.09 -10.65 2.69
C SER A 126 12.96 -10.01 3.49
N ALA A 127 12.56 -8.79 3.11
CA ALA A 127 11.37 -8.16 3.71
C ALA A 127 10.11 -9.01 3.51
N GLN A 128 10.02 -9.70 2.38
CA GLN A 128 8.89 -10.58 2.08
C GLN A 128 8.82 -11.78 3.03
N GLU A 129 9.95 -12.43 3.35
CA GLU A 129 10.00 -13.51 4.33
C GLU A 129 9.55 -13.01 5.71
N ILE A 130 10.06 -11.86 6.15
CA ILE A 130 9.68 -11.29 7.45
C ILE A 130 8.16 -10.98 7.49
N VAL A 131 7.59 -10.38 6.43
CA VAL A 131 6.15 -10.10 6.36
C VAL A 131 5.32 -11.39 6.38
N LYS A 132 5.75 -12.41 5.65
CA LYS A 132 5.07 -13.71 5.64
C LYS A 132 5.08 -14.37 7.02
N ASP A 133 6.20 -14.35 7.71
CA ASP A 133 6.35 -14.93 9.05
C ASP A 133 5.47 -14.20 10.06
N VAL A 134 5.52 -12.86 10.10
CA VAL A 134 4.70 -12.06 11.02
C VAL A 134 3.20 -12.30 10.83
N LEU A 135 2.76 -12.49 9.60
CA LEU A 135 1.35 -12.57 9.25
C LEU A 135 0.85 -13.99 8.96
N SER A 136 1.71 -15.00 9.07
CA SER A 136 1.40 -16.39 8.70
C SER A 136 0.82 -16.51 7.28
N ILE A 137 1.45 -15.81 6.32
CA ILE A 137 1.09 -15.89 4.90
C ILE A 137 1.76 -17.15 4.31
N PRO A 138 1.02 -17.99 3.57
CA PRO A 138 1.59 -19.18 2.94
C PRO A 138 2.78 -18.87 2.03
N ALA A 139 3.74 -19.79 1.97
CA ALA A 139 5.03 -19.60 1.28
C ALA A 139 4.90 -19.39 -0.23
N ASP A 140 3.87 -19.94 -0.84
CA ASP A 140 3.54 -19.84 -2.27
C ASP A 140 3.06 -18.45 -2.70
N TYR A 141 2.54 -17.63 -1.78
CA TYR A 141 2.20 -16.24 -2.10
C TYR A 141 3.44 -15.35 -2.20
N GLN A 142 3.33 -14.34 -3.06
CA GLN A 142 4.34 -13.27 -3.20
C GLN A 142 3.77 -11.95 -2.70
N VAL A 143 4.52 -11.23 -1.85
CA VAL A 143 4.07 -9.93 -1.30
C VAL A 143 4.74 -8.80 -2.07
N LEU A 144 3.92 -7.97 -2.76
CA LEU A 144 4.44 -6.80 -3.48
C LEU A 144 4.72 -5.64 -2.53
N SER A 145 3.72 -5.27 -1.75
CA SER A 145 3.74 -4.05 -0.95
C SER A 145 2.81 -4.14 0.24
N MET A 146 2.96 -3.18 1.15
CA MET A 146 1.97 -2.84 2.16
C MET A 146 1.54 -1.39 1.94
N VAL A 147 0.30 -1.06 2.20
CA VAL A 147 -0.18 0.33 2.25
C VAL A 147 -0.46 0.67 3.70
N ALA A 148 0.35 1.56 4.29
CA ALA A 148 0.09 2.13 5.60
C ALA A 148 -1.02 3.17 5.48
N ILE A 149 -2.04 3.14 6.33
CA ILE A 149 -3.25 3.94 6.24
C ILE A 149 -3.64 4.48 7.62
N GLY A 150 -4.13 5.72 7.64
CA GLY A 150 -4.67 6.38 8.83
C GLY A 150 -5.10 7.81 8.53
N HIS A 151 -5.66 8.52 9.51
CA HIS A 151 -5.99 9.93 9.36
C HIS A 151 -4.72 10.78 9.34
N LYS A 152 -4.66 11.79 8.47
CA LYS A 152 -3.48 12.63 8.24
C LYS A 152 -3.17 13.47 9.48
N ALA A 153 -2.04 13.25 10.15
CA ALA A 153 -1.58 14.12 11.23
C ALA A 153 -1.04 15.45 10.68
N VAL A 154 -0.37 15.39 9.52
CA VAL A 154 0.16 16.57 8.84
C VAL A 154 -0.24 16.50 7.37
N PRO A 155 -1.08 17.43 6.90
CA PRO A 155 -1.43 17.50 5.48
C PRO A 155 -0.20 17.89 4.66
N ARG A 156 -0.16 17.46 3.40
CA ARG A 156 0.88 17.85 2.44
C ARG A 156 0.29 18.70 1.32
N ASN A 157 1.08 19.64 0.83
CA ASN A 157 0.70 20.42 -0.32
C ASN A 157 0.45 19.52 -1.53
N PRO A 158 -0.51 19.86 -2.38
CA PRO A 158 -0.75 19.19 -3.66
C PRO A 158 0.52 19.09 -4.51
N GLN A 159 0.52 18.23 -5.51
CA GLN A 159 1.60 18.16 -6.48
C GLN A 159 1.71 19.48 -7.25
N ASN A 160 2.93 19.95 -7.48
CA ASN A 160 3.16 21.12 -8.31
C ASN A 160 3.19 20.71 -9.79
N GLU A 161 2.23 21.20 -10.55
CA GLU A 161 2.10 20.89 -11.98
C GLU A 161 3.25 21.46 -12.82
N ASP A 162 3.90 22.57 -12.39
CA ASP A 162 5.07 23.14 -13.07
C ASP A 162 6.29 22.20 -13.04
N LYS A 163 6.26 21.18 -12.18
CA LYS A 163 7.31 20.16 -12.06
C LYS A 163 7.02 18.87 -12.82
N LEU A 164 5.97 18.84 -13.62
CA LEU A 164 5.68 17.70 -14.49
C LEU A 164 6.75 17.59 -15.57
N LEU A 165 7.26 16.38 -15.75
CA LEU A 165 8.36 16.08 -16.68
C LEU A 165 7.80 15.85 -18.08
N TRP A 166 7.33 16.91 -18.74
CA TRP A 166 6.75 16.84 -20.08
C TRP A 166 7.76 16.38 -21.15
N ASP A 167 9.04 16.57 -20.90
CA ASP A 167 10.16 16.08 -21.72
C ASP A 167 10.32 14.54 -21.68
N HIS A 168 9.64 13.85 -20.76
CA HIS A 168 9.55 12.39 -20.75
C HIS A 168 8.45 11.84 -21.67
N VAL A 169 7.66 12.70 -22.31
CA VAL A 169 6.66 12.31 -23.31
C VAL A 169 7.29 12.39 -24.68
N LEU A 170 7.65 11.25 -25.26
CA LEU A 170 8.35 11.12 -26.54
C LEU A 170 7.37 11.00 -27.70
#